data_3686ce9851cb171204f9b0a0c835f9a3
#
_entry.id   3686ce9851cb171204f9b0a0c835f9a3
#
_cell.length_a   1.000
_cell.length_b   1.000
_cell.length_c   1.000
_cell.angle_alpha   90.00
_cell.angle_beta   90.00
_cell.angle_gamma   90.00
#
_symmetry.space_group_name_H-M   'P 1'
#
loop_
_entity.id
_entity.type
_entity.pdbx_description
1 polymer ?
#
loop_
_entity_poly.entity_id
_entity_poly.type
_entity_poly.pdbx_seq_one_letter_code
_entity_poly.pdbx_strand_id
1 'polypeptide(L)'
;MTHLDRRRLLQSSAAITALGALGACAGENADAPDTDAVEAEAPPIEPEPATYTASAIPDGVEQLEMLANGSATSLSLTEAAIARSKAAHPLINAVATESYDKALEAAASPNDGSFGGVPTFIKDLLDWEGDQTLYGSRAFKGYIAQSDGEFAKAWRKAGVVSLGKSTSPEMGLISSTEPLVTGATRNPYDLSRIPGGSSGGAAALVAARVVPFAHASDGGGSIRIPAACCGLFGLKPSRGALPISRDSGPVDISVNHAVTLTVRDSAALFAATEVDLQTDLPRTGNITEASTRRLRIGFAPDPITDATLDSETRSGIERTAELCRELGHEVIDYTLPIDGAEFTDAFLLYWAAGAAAFAQQASAFSGQPISPEILEPWTLGLAQEFLGRQGDMEGAIAYLQAFESVYHSWFDQFDVLLTPTVSTVPPKIGSQAPDGDYQTVRANVLNFAAFTSPMNVSGAASMSVPIQWNADGLPIGSMFSGKRGDDGLLLSLAYELEAAQPWIDRLPTFKPA
;
A
#
# COMPACT_ATOMS: atom_id res chain seq x y z
N MET A 1 -8.40 31.61 -0.06
CA MET A 1 -9.00 30.55 -0.90
C MET A 1 -9.46 31.18 -2.21
N THR A 2 -8.75 30.94 -3.28
CA THR A 2 -8.91 31.67 -4.52
C THR A 2 -9.90 30.97 -5.45
N HIS A 3 -10.70 31.75 -6.15
CA HIS A 3 -11.78 31.37 -7.07
C HIS A 3 -11.37 30.43 -8.26
N LEU A 4 -10.13 29.98 -8.35
CA LEU A 4 -9.62 29.17 -9.46
C LEU A 4 -9.88 27.65 -9.29
N ASP A 5 -10.03 27.14 -8.08
CA ASP A 5 -10.19 25.69 -7.83
C ASP A 5 -11.58 25.15 -8.18
N ARG A 6 -12.63 25.97 -8.00
CA ARG A 6 -14.01 25.55 -8.38
C ARG A 6 -14.21 25.36 -9.88
N ARG A 7 -13.49 26.14 -10.73
CA ARG A 7 -13.63 26.02 -12.19
C ARG A 7 -12.93 24.80 -12.77
N ARG A 8 -11.85 24.29 -12.18
CA ARG A 8 -11.18 23.09 -12.67
C ARG A 8 -11.98 21.82 -12.39
N LEU A 9 -12.63 21.71 -11.22
CA LEU A 9 -13.53 20.58 -10.93
C LEU A 9 -14.78 20.57 -11.82
N LEU A 10 -15.31 21.74 -12.20
CA LEU A 10 -16.52 21.86 -13.02
C LEU A 10 -16.22 21.82 -14.55
N GLN A 11 -14.99 22.09 -14.99
CA GLN A 11 -14.61 22.01 -16.40
C GLN A 11 -14.39 20.57 -16.88
N SER A 12 -14.11 19.61 -15.99
CA SER A 12 -14.11 18.17 -16.32
C SER A 12 -15.52 17.61 -16.58
N SER A 13 -16.57 18.33 -16.21
CA SER A 13 -17.96 17.89 -16.38
C SER A 13 -18.52 18.11 -17.81
N ALA A 14 -17.86 18.88 -18.64
CA ALA A 14 -18.37 19.27 -19.98
C ALA A 14 -17.99 18.28 -21.11
N ALA A 15 -17.18 17.25 -20.84
CA ALA A 15 -16.74 16.27 -21.85
C ALA A 15 -17.48 14.91 -21.79
N ILE A 16 -18.56 14.78 -21.02
CA ILE A 16 -19.16 13.48 -20.64
C ILE A 16 -20.40 13.11 -21.49
N THR A 17 -20.62 13.73 -22.63
CA THR A 17 -21.81 13.43 -23.48
C THR A 17 -21.62 12.26 -24.46
N ALA A 18 -20.54 11.47 -24.36
CA ALA A 18 -20.20 10.45 -25.36
C ALA A 18 -20.40 8.98 -24.92
N LEU A 19 -21.07 8.71 -23.79
CA LEU A 19 -21.25 7.31 -23.27
C LEU A 19 -22.64 6.72 -23.57
N GLY A 20 -23.36 7.24 -24.54
CA GLY A 20 -24.71 6.81 -24.88
C GLY A 20 -24.86 6.14 -26.26
N ALA A 21 -24.02 5.18 -26.64
CA ALA A 21 -24.30 4.33 -27.80
C ALA A 21 -23.42 3.07 -27.83
N LEU A 22 -23.83 2.03 -27.11
CA LEU A 22 -23.40 0.65 -27.38
C LEU A 22 -24.66 -0.22 -27.53
N GLY A 23 -25.17 -0.24 -28.73
CA GLY A 23 -26.20 -1.15 -29.20
C GLY A 23 -25.70 -1.88 -30.42
N ALA A 24 -25.60 -3.19 -30.26
CA ALA A 24 -25.67 -4.28 -31.24
C ALA A 24 -25.25 -4.04 -32.71
N CYS A 25 -24.26 -4.80 -33.17
CA CYS A 25 -24.24 -5.36 -34.52
C CYS A 25 -23.63 -6.77 -34.49
N ALA A 26 -24.48 -7.77 -34.79
CA ALA A 26 -24.11 -9.10 -35.18
C ALA A 26 -24.05 -9.16 -36.72
N GLY A 27 -23.14 -9.95 -37.30
CA GLY A 27 -23.06 -10.22 -38.74
C GLY A 27 -21.70 -10.77 -39.10
N GLU A 28 -21.59 -11.99 -39.29
CA GLU A 28 -21.63 -12.95 -40.40
C GLU A 28 -20.25 -13.40 -40.88
N ASN A 29 -20.16 -14.71 -41.01
CA ASN A 29 -19.15 -15.66 -41.51
C ASN A 29 -18.28 -15.20 -42.70
N ALA A 30 -17.00 -15.57 -42.65
CA ALA A 30 -16.23 -15.84 -43.87
C ALA A 30 -15.25 -17.02 -43.65
N ASP A 31 -15.17 -17.87 -44.66
CA ASP A 31 -14.60 -19.17 -44.82
C ASP A 31 -13.15 -19.38 -44.32
N ALA A 32 -12.88 -20.62 -43.89
CA ALA A 32 -11.58 -21.14 -43.56
C ALA A 32 -10.82 -21.63 -44.85
N PRO A 33 -9.51 -21.43 -44.92
CA PRO A 33 -8.67 -22.20 -45.86
C PRO A 33 -7.95 -23.36 -45.18
N ASP A 34 -7.69 -24.36 -46.02
CA ASP A 34 -7.16 -25.68 -45.85
C ASP A 34 -5.98 -25.85 -44.87
N THR A 35 -6.00 -27.03 -44.27
CA THR A 35 -4.98 -27.56 -43.38
C THR A 35 -3.82 -28.19 -44.14
N ASP A 36 -2.63 -27.59 -44.07
CA ASP A 36 -1.36 -28.30 -44.30
C ASP A 36 -0.86 -28.83 -42.95
N ALA A 37 -0.45 -30.13 -43.00
CA ALA A 37 0.00 -30.86 -41.84
C ALA A 37 1.32 -30.28 -41.29
N VAL A 38 1.22 -29.70 -40.09
CA VAL A 38 2.40 -29.29 -39.30
C VAL A 38 2.93 -30.52 -38.55
N GLU A 39 4.19 -30.84 -38.73
CA GLU A 39 4.94 -31.80 -37.92
C GLU A 39 4.78 -31.44 -36.43
N ALA A 40 4.49 -32.47 -35.63
CA ALA A 40 4.34 -32.32 -34.18
C ALA A 40 5.66 -31.86 -33.55
N GLU A 41 5.77 -30.59 -33.18
CA GLU A 41 6.82 -30.13 -32.27
C GLU A 41 6.73 -30.90 -30.95
N ALA A 42 7.89 -31.31 -30.44
CA ALA A 42 7.99 -31.91 -29.11
C ALA A 42 7.35 -30.98 -28.06
N PRO A 43 6.63 -31.53 -27.08
CA PRO A 43 6.00 -30.71 -26.05
C PRO A 43 7.07 -29.82 -25.40
N PRO A 44 6.77 -28.53 -25.17
CA PRO A 44 7.70 -27.64 -24.50
C PRO A 44 8.09 -28.27 -23.15
N ILE A 45 9.39 -28.32 -22.86
CA ILE A 45 9.90 -28.72 -21.55
C ILE A 45 9.31 -27.71 -20.55
N GLU A 46 8.39 -28.18 -19.70
CA GLU A 46 7.90 -27.33 -18.60
C GLU A 46 9.12 -26.89 -17.78
N PRO A 47 9.32 -25.59 -17.56
CA PRO A 47 10.42 -25.12 -16.74
C PRO A 47 10.28 -25.74 -15.34
N GLU A 48 11.38 -26.22 -14.78
CA GLU A 48 11.41 -26.70 -13.40
C GLU A 48 10.77 -25.62 -12.48
N PRO A 49 9.95 -26.03 -11.50
CA PRO A 49 9.31 -25.07 -10.63
C PRO A 49 10.37 -24.20 -9.95
N ALA A 50 10.20 -22.88 -10.05
CA ALA A 50 11.11 -21.92 -9.44
C ALA A 50 11.20 -22.21 -7.94
N THR A 51 12.42 -22.42 -7.44
CA THR A 51 12.68 -22.64 -6.01
C THR A 51 13.38 -21.40 -5.45
N TYR A 52 12.75 -20.77 -4.47
CA TYR A 52 13.36 -19.70 -3.69
C TYR A 52 13.06 -19.94 -2.21
N THR A 53 14.08 -19.77 -1.37
CA THR A 53 13.93 -19.83 0.09
C THR A 53 14.41 -18.50 0.67
N ALA A 54 13.53 -17.81 1.39
CA ALA A 54 13.92 -16.60 2.10
C ALA A 54 14.94 -16.95 3.20
N SER A 55 15.99 -16.16 3.27
CA SER A 55 16.96 -16.18 4.37
C SER A 55 16.98 -14.84 5.07
N ALA A 56 17.37 -14.81 6.34
CA ALA A 56 17.58 -13.54 7.03
C ALA A 56 18.53 -12.64 6.26
N ILE A 57 18.20 -11.38 6.18
CA ILE A 57 19.05 -10.33 5.60
C ILE A 57 19.24 -9.23 6.65
N PRO A 58 20.35 -8.48 6.63
CA PRO A 58 20.49 -7.26 7.41
C PRO A 58 19.34 -6.29 7.10
N ASP A 59 18.77 -5.67 8.12
CA ASP A 59 17.82 -4.58 7.90
C ASP A 59 18.52 -3.32 7.33
N GLY A 60 17.77 -2.27 7.02
CA GLY A 60 18.34 -1.09 6.36
C GLY A 60 19.37 -0.37 7.20
N VAL A 61 19.14 -0.22 8.50
CA VAL A 61 20.08 0.40 9.44
C VAL A 61 21.35 -0.44 9.58
N GLU A 62 21.23 -1.77 9.67
CA GLU A 62 22.39 -2.67 9.69
C GLU A 62 23.17 -2.61 8.37
N GLN A 63 22.51 -2.50 7.23
CA GLN A 63 23.19 -2.28 5.95
C GLN A 63 23.99 -0.98 5.93
N LEU A 64 23.47 0.11 6.53
CA LEU A 64 24.23 1.36 6.71
C LEU A 64 25.47 1.16 7.59
N GLU A 65 25.36 0.40 8.66
CA GLU A 65 26.51 0.05 9.53
C GLU A 65 27.55 -0.76 8.75
N MET A 66 27.13 -1.71 7.90
CA MET A 66 28.01 -2.48 7.03
C MET A 66 28.74 -1.61 5.99
N LEU A 67 28.05 -0.63 5.43
CA LEU A 67 28.64 0.35 4.51
C LEU A 67 29.66 1.22 5.24
N ALA A 68 29.33 1.73 6.42
CA ALA A 68 30.18 2.61 7.20
C ALA A 68 31.47 1.92 7.69
N ASN A 69 31.39 0.64 8.07
CA ASN A 69 32.57 -0.12 8.55
C ASN A 69 33.33 -0.86 7.42
N GLY A 70 32.86 -0.76 6.17
CA GLY A 70 33.47 -1.38 4.99
C GLY A 70 33.31 -2.88 4.87
N SER A 71 32.41 -3.52 5.65
CA SER A 71 32.12 -4.96 5.52
C SER A 71 31.23 -5.27 4.30
N ALA A 72 30.58 -4.25 3.73
CA ALA A 72 29.88 -4.30 2.45
C ALA A 72 30.13 -3.03 1.63
N THR A 73 29.83 -3.10 0.33
CA THR A 73 29.73 -1.94 -0.55
C THR A 73 28.31 -1.80 -1.04
N SER A 74 27.89 -0.59 -1.45
CA SER A 74 26.58 -0.39 -2.07
C SER A 74 26.39 -1.30 -3.29
N LEU A 75 27.43 -1.48 -4.09
CA LEU A 75 27.41 -2.38 -5.24
C LEU A 75 27.12 -3.83 -4.81
N SER A 76 27.82 -4.35 -3.80
CA SER A 76 27.61 -5.72 -3.32
C SER A 76 26.21 -5.95 -2.72
N LEU A 77 25.66 -4.96 -1.99
CA LEU A 77 24.29 -5.01 -1.45
C LEU A 77 23.26 -5.00 -2.58
N THR A 78 23.49 -4.16 -3.60
CA THR A 78 22.61 -4.03 -4.77
C THR A 78 22.63 -5.30 -5.63
N GLU A 79 23.81 -5.86 -5.94
CA GLU A 79 23.93 -7.13 -6.66
C GLU A 79 23.22 -8.28 -5.94
N ALA A 80 23.40 -8.37 -4.61
CA ALA A 80 22.73 -9.38 -3.79
C ALA A 80 21.18 -9.20 -3.80
N ALA A 81 20.69 -7.97 -3.73
CA ALA A 81 19.26 -7.68 -3.79
C ALA A 81 18.67 -8.00 -5.18
N ILE A 82 19.38 -7.67 -6.26
CA ILE A 82 18.99 -8.04 -7.64
C ILE A 82 18.93 -9.58 -7.80
N ALA A 83 19.92 -10.29 -7.28
CA ALA A 83 19.92 -11.75 -7.34
C ALA A 83 18.71 -12.36 -6.61
N ARG A 84 18.41 -11.87 -5.39
CA ARG A 84 17.22 -12.29 -4.64
C ARG A 84 15.92 -11.92 -5.38
N SER A 85 15.85 -10.72 -5.96
CA SER A 85 14.69 -10.28 -6.74
C SER A 85 14.41 -11.20 -7.92
N LYS A 86 15.43 -11.51 -8.74
CA LYS A 86 15.30 -12.43 -9.88
C LYS A 86 14.89 -13.83 -9.46
N ALA A 87 15.37 -14.32 -8.32
CA ALA A 87 15.01 -15.63 -7.80
C ALA A 87 13.60 -15.70 -7.22
N ALA A 88 13.15 -14.66 -6.51
CA ALA A 88 11.84 -14.61 -5.87
C ALA A 88 10.70 -14.25 -6.84
N HIS A 89 10.98 -13.39 -7.83
CA HIS A 89 9.94 -12.84 -8.74
C HIS A 89 9.07 -13.89 -9.43
N PRO A 90 9.60 -15.02 -9.94
CA PRO A 90 8.77 -16.05 -10.57
C PRO A 90 7.73 -16.67 -9.63
N LEU A 91 7.96 -16.64 -8.31
CA LEU A 91 7.02 -17.14 -7.29
C LEU A 91 6.00 -16.09 -6.88
N ILE A 92 6.47 -14.85 -6.61
CA ILE A 92 5.65 -13.81 -5.98
C ILE A 92 5.10 -12.78 -6.97
N ASN A 93 5.65 -12.65 -8.17
CA ASN A 93 5.26 -11.68 -9.20
C ASN A 93 5.11 -10.25 -8.65
N ALA A 94 6.16 -9.72 -8.00
CA ALA A 94 6.08 -8.47 -7.23
C ALA A 94 6.83 -7.29 -7.89
N VAL A 95 7.50 -7.49 -9.03
CA VAL A 95 8.21 -6.44 -9.78
C VAL A 95 7.38 -6.04 -10.99
N ALA A 96 7.02 -4.76 -11.07
CA ALA A 96 6.28 -4.21 -12.21
C ALA A 96 7.20 -3.81 -13.36
N THR A 97 8.32 -3.14 -13.03
CA THR A 97 9.38 -2.78 -13.98
C THR A 97 10.74 -2.84 -13.30
N GLU A 98 11.73 -3.34 -14.04
CA GLU A 98 13.10 -3.46 -13.57
C GLU A 98 13.93 -2.25 -13.98
N SER A 99 14.81 -1.78 -13.09
CA SER A 99 15.81 -0.73 -13.35
C SER A 99 17.20 -1.16 -12.87
N TYR A 100 17.53 -2.45 -13.00
CA TYR A 100 18.72 -3.06 -12.40
C TYR A 100 20.04 -2.45 -12.91
N ASP A 101 20.15 -2.15 -14.21
CA ASP A 101 21.38 -1.54 -14.75
C ASP A 101 21.59 -0.15 -14.17
N LYS A 102 20.55 0.69 -14.08
CA LYS A 102 20.60 2.00 -13.43
C LYS A 102 20.92 1.88 -11.93
N ALA A 103 20.39 0.86 -11.27
CA ALA A 103 20.68 0.59 -9.86
C ALA A 103 22.16 0.27 -9.64
N LEU A 104 22.77 -0.54 -10.52
CA LEU A 104 24.21 -0.86 -10.46
C LEU A 104 25.07 0.39 -10.72
N GLU A 105 24.69 1.24 -11.68
CA GLU A 105 25.35 2.53 -11.92
C GLU A 105 25.27 3.44 -10.70
N ALA A 106 24.09 3.59 -10.09
CA ALA A 106 23.90 4.39 -8.89
C ALA A 106 24.67 3.83 -7.69
N ALA A 107 24.71 2.50 -7.53
CA ALA A 107 25.44 1.82 -6.46
C ALA A 107 26.96 1.92 -6.59
N ALA A 108 27.49 2.11 -7.81
CA ALA A 108 28.92 2.33 -8.03
C ALA A 108 29.40 3.69 -7.49
N SER A 109 28.51 4.67 -7.33
CA SER A 109 28.78 6.00 -6.79
C SER A 109 27.59 6.51 -5.97
N PRO A 110 27.31 5.89 -4.80
CA PRO A 110 26.16 6.28 -3.98
C PRO A 110 26.33 7.70 -3.45
N ASN A 111 25.22 8.40 -3.24
CA ASN A 111 25.26 9.72 -2.62
C ASN A 111 25.42 9.63 -1.08
N ASP A 112 25.71 10.77 -0.44
CA ASP A 112 25.95 10.87 1.00
C ASP A 112 24.66 10.97 1.84
N GLY A 113 23.51 10.56 1.29
CA GLY A 113 22.25 10.57 2.02
C GLY A 113 22.23 9.59 3.19
N SER A 114 21.31 9.82 4.14
CA SER A 114 21.19 9.00 5.36
C SER A 114 20.90 7.51 5.10
N PHE A 115 20.46 7.14 3.90
CA PHE A 115 20.34 5.77 3.40
C PHE A 115 21.18 5.55 2.14
N GLY A 116 22.30 6.29 2.02
CA GLY A 116 23.19 6.26 0.86
C GLY A 116 23.67 4.84 0.54
N GLY A 117 23.24 4.32 -0.60
CA GLY A 117 23.67 3.02 -1.10
C GLY A 117 22.85 1.81 -0.67
N VAL A 118 21.75 1.98 0.07
CA VAL A 118 20.86 0.88 0.45
C VAL A 118 19.84 0.60 -0.67
N PRO A 119 19.71 -0.66 -1.16
CA PRO A 119 18.79 -1.01 -2.23
C PRO A 119 17.34 -1.09 -1.76
N THR A 120 16.41 -0.64 -2.62
CA THR A 120 14.97 -0.64 -2.37
C THR A 120 14.16 -0.75 -3.66
N PHE A 121 12.83 -0.91 -3.55
CA PHE A 121 11.87 -0.78 -4.65
C PHE A 121 10.95 0.40 -4.42
N ILE A 122 10.53 1.03 -5.52
CA ILE A 122 9.58 2.14 -5.54
C ILE A 122 8.21 1.60 -5.97
N LYS A 123 7.15 1.91 -5.23
CA LYS A 123 5.79 1.52 -5.62
C LYS A 123 5.43 2.11 -6.99
N ASP A 124 4.78 1.32 -7.83
CA ASP A 124 4.38 1.70 -9.20
C ASP A 124 3.24 2.75 -9.26
N LEU A 125 3.15 3.60 -8.25
CA LEU A 125 2.28 4.78 -8.19
C LEU A 125 3.07 6.08 -7.94
N LEU A 126 4.39 5.98 -7.71
CA LEU A 126 5.26 7.12 -7.50
C LEU A 126 6.16 7.30 -8.72
N ASP A 127 6.10 8.47 -9.33
CA ASP A 127 7.03 8.84 -10.37
C ASP A 127 8.45 8.96 -9.81
N TRP A 128 9.35 8.21 -10.45
CA TRP A 128 10.78 8.24 -10.24
C TRP A 128 11.42 8.60 -11.57
N GLU A 129 12.04 9.76 -11.66
CA GLU A 129 12.54 10.32 -12.91
C GLU A 129 13.39 9.32 -13.69
N GLY A 130 13.06 9.15 -14.96
CA GLY A 130 13.71 8.25 -15.88
C GLY A 130 13.20 6.80 -15.85
N ASP A 131 12.37 6.40 -14.87
CA ASP A 131 11.81 5.05 -14.79
C ASP A 131 10.40 4.99 -15.37
N GLN A 132 10.03 3.82 -15.90
CA GLN A 132 8.66 3.57 -16.33
C GLN A 132 7.76 3.46 -15.10
N THR A 133 6.63 4.17 -15.12
CA THR A 133 5.56 4.06 -14.14
C THR A 133 4.28 3.62 -14.84
N LEU A 134 3.76 2.42 -14.50
CA LEU A 134 2.53 1.89 -15.09
C LEU A 134 1.27 2.34 -14.36
N TYR A 135 1.38 2.83 -13.13
CA TYR A 135 0.25 3.06 -12.21
C TYR A 135 -0.66 1.83 -12.07
N GLY A 136 -0.09 0.61 -12.24
CA GLY A 136 -0.84 -0.64 -12.29
C GLY A 136 -1.80 -0.78 -13.46
N SER A 137 -1.69 0.07 -14.49
CA SER A 137 -2.66 0.22 -15.59
C SER A 137 -2.06 -0.08 -16.96
N ARG A 138 -2.86 -0.71 -17.82
CA ARG A 138 -2.51 -0.92 -19.22
C ARG A 138 -2.43 0.40 -20.02
N ALA A 139 -3.15 1.43 -19.57
CA ALA A 139 -3.18 2.74 -20.21
C ALA A 139 -1.82 3.44 -20.20
N PHE A 140 -0.96 3.17 -19.22
CA PHE A 140 0.32 3.86 -19.03
C PHE A 140 1.54 3.06 -19.50
N LYS A 141 1.34 1.99 -20.29
CA LYS A 141 2.45 1.27 -20.92
C LYS A 141 3.31 2.24 -21.74
N GLY A 142 4.62 2.28 -21.42
CA GLY A 142 5.58 3.17 -22.08
C GLY A 142 5.66 4.58 -21.48
N TYR A 143 4.91 4.89 -20.42
CA TYR A 143 5.10 6.15 -19.70
C TYR A 143 6.40 6.14 -18.91
N ILE A 144 7.32 7.04 -19.23
CA ILE A 144 8.56 7.29 -18.50
C ILE A 144 8.40 8.59 -17.72
N ALA A 145 8.59 8.52 -16.39
CA ALA A 145 8.50 9.68 -15.53
C ALA A 145 9.54 10.75 -15.91
N GLN A 146 9.08 11.98 -16.17
CA GLN A 146 9.93 13.09 -16.61
C GLN A 146 10.53 13.90 -15.45
N SER A 147 10.04 13.67 -14.23
CA SER A 147 10.51 14.33 -13.02
C SER A 147 10.09 13.54 -11.78
N ASP A 148 10.84 13.71 -10.71
CA ASP A 148 10.45 13.21 -9.39
C ASP A 148 9.32 14.06 -8.78
N GLY A 149 8.34 13.41 -8.14
CA GLY A 149 7.45 14.05 -7.18
C GLY A 149 8.18 14.44 -5.88
N GLU A 150 7.58 15.24 -5.02
CA GLU A 150 8.25 15.75 -3.81
C GLU A 150 8.72 14.62 -2.88
N PHE A 151 7.94 13.56 -2.70
CA PHE A 151 8.36 12.41 -1.90
C PHE A 151 9.51 11.64 -2.56
N ALA A 152 9.48 11.47 -3.88
CA ALA A 152 10.58 10.84 -4.62
C ALA A 152 11.88 11.63 -4.49
N LYS A 153 11.81 12.99 -4.54
CA LYS A 153 12.97 13.85 -4.28
C LYS A 153 13.54 13.63 -2.88
N ALA A 154 12.69 13.51 -1.86
CA ALA A 154 13.12 13.24 -0.49
C ALA A 154 13.83 11.88 -0.37
N TRP A 155 13.29 10.83 -1.00
CA TRP A 155 13.90 9.50 -1.02
C TRP A 155 15.22 9.46 -1.80
N ARG A 156 15.27 10.15 -2.95
CA ARG A 156 16.53 10.30 -3.71
C ARG A 156 17.60 11.06 -2.90
N LYS A 157 17.19 12.11 -2.17
CA LYS A 157 18.07 12.83 -1.24
C LYS A 157 18.53 11.94 -0.07
N ALA A 158 17.68 11.06 0.43
CA ALA A 158 18.07 10.06 1.43
C ALA A 158 19.09 9.05 0.89
N GLY A 159 19.25 8.90 -0.43
CA GLY A 159 20.33 8.15 -1.05
C GLY A 159 20.05 6.70 -1.33
N VAL A 160 18.80 6.27 -1.26
CA VAL A 160 18.42 4.88 -1.59
C VAL A 160 18.73 4.54 -3.06
N VAL A 161 19.06 3.29 -3.31
CA VAL A 161 19.27 2.76 -4.67
C VAL A 161 17.99 2.06 -5.14
N SER A 162 17.31 2.64 -6.12
CA SER A 162 16.09 2.07 -6.69
C SER A 162 16.40 0.91 -7.63
N LEU A 163 15.86 -0.27 -7.34
CA LEU A 163 15.94 -1.46 -8.20
C LEU A 163 14.85 -1.48 -9.29
N GLY A 164 13.90 -0.57 -9.23
CA GLY A 164 12.74 -0.49 -10.13
C GLY A 164 11.43 -0.33 -9.38
N LYS A 165 10.32 -0.72 -10.03
CA LYS A 165 8.97 -0.56 -9.50
C LYS A 165 8.42 -1.86 -8.94
N SER A 166 7.84 -1.80 -7.74
CA SER A 166 7.05 -2.88 -7.16
C SER A 166 5.60 -2.80 -7.65
N THR A 167 4.96 -3.96 -7.87
CA THR A 167 3.57 -4.04 -8.36
C THR A 167 2.58 -3.31 -7.45
N SER A 168 1.55 -2.77 -8.06
CA SER A 168 0.41 -2.10 -7.44
C SER A 168 -0.84 -2.38 -8.27
N PRO A 169 -2.04 -2.46 -7.70
CA PRO A 169 -3.27 -2.49 -8.49
C PRO A 169 -3.46 -1.16 -9.21
N GLU A 170 -4.34 -1.14 -10.21
CA GLU A 170 -4.62 0.04 -11.03
C GLU A 170 -4.95 1.25 -10.15
N MET A 171 -4.12 2.30 -10.25
CA MET A 171 -4.16 3.55 -9.46
C MET A 171 -4.21 3.33 -7.93
N GLY A 172 -3.96 2.13 -7.44
CA GLY A 172 -4.08 1.80 -6.02
C GLY A 172 -5.52 1.73 -5.50
N LEU A 173 -6.49 1.52 -6.35
CA LEU A 173 -7.93 1.66 -6.06
C LEU A 173 -8.55 0.48 -5.31
N ILE A 174 -7.79 -0.57 -5.01
CA ILE A 174 -8.31 -1.79 -4.37
C ILE A 174 -7.33 -2.33 -3.30
N SER A 175 -7.84 -3.13 -2.36
CA SER A 175 -7.08 -3.71 -1.24
C SER A 175 -6.37 -5.03 -1.56
N SER A 176 -6.36 -5.47 -2.82
CA SER A 176 -5.51 -6.53 -3.37
C SER A 176 -4.46 -5.96 -4.32
N THR A 177 -3.52 -6.82 -4.78
CA THR A 177 -2.54 -6.45 -5.81
C THR A 177 -2.58 -7.51 -6.92
N GLU A 178 -3.61 -7.41 -7.75
CA GLU A 178 -3.92 -8.33 -8.85
C GLU A 178 -4.11 -7.57 -10.18
N PRO A 179 -3.23 -6.59 -10.54
CA PRO A 179 -3.46 -5.77 -11.73
C PRO A 179 -3.39 -6.60 -13.01
N LEU A 180 -4.29 -6.33 -13.96
CA LEU A 180 -4.32 -7.03 -15.24
C LEU A 180 -3.08 -6.74 -16.12
N VAL A 181 -2.34 -5.67 -15.83
CA VAL A 181 -1.16 -5.28 -16.61
C VAL A 181 0.06 -6.14 -16.30
N THR A 182 0.22 -6.62 -15.05
CA THR A 182 1.36 -7.44 -14.60
C THR A 182 0.93 -8.81 -14.04
N GLY A 183 -0.37 -9.03 -13.82
CA GLY A 183 -0.90 -10.22 -13.16
C GLY A 183 -0.84 -10.14 -11.63
N ALA A 184 -1.41 -11.15 -10.99
CA ALA A 184 -1.54 -11.20 -9.53
C ALA A 184 -0.17 -11.34 -8.83
N THR A 185 0.06 -10.48 -7.84
CA THR A 185 1.15 -10.62 -6.87
C THR A 185 0.74 -11.60 -5.78
N ARG A 186 1.67 -12.43 -5.34
CA ARG A 186 1.43 -13.54 -4.41
C ARG A 186 2.06 -13.26 -3.05
N ASN A 187 1.37 -13.71 -2.00
CA ASN A 187 1.87 -13.59 -0.63
C ASN A 187 2.97 -14.63 -0.36
N PRO A 188 4.17 -14.22 0.09
CA PRO A 188 5.27 -15.16 0.39
C PRO A 188 4.96 -16.20 1.47
N TYR A 189 4.00 -15.96 2.36
CA TYR A 189 3.58 -16.95 3.38
C TYR A 189 2.65 -18.03 2.82
N ASP A 190 1.84 -17.70 1.79
CA ASP A 190 0.96 -18.64 1.08
C ASP A 190 0.73 -18.08 -0.33
N LEU A 191 1.35 -18.72 -1.34
CA LEU A 191 1.31 -18.25 -2.74
C LEU A 191 -0.08 -18.28 -3.37
N SER A 192 -1.07 -18.89 -2.72
CA SER A 192 -2.48 -18.86 -3.15
C SER A 192 -3.24 -17.64 -2.63
N ARG A 193 -2.59 -16.76 -1.85
CA ARG A 193 -3.22 -15.62 -1.18
C ARG A 193 -2.66 -14.29 -1.69
N ILE A 194 -3.45 -13.23 -1.51
CA ILE A 194 -3.02 -11.87 -1.84
C ILE A 194 -2.00 -11.36 -0.79
N PRO A 195 -1.04 -10.51 -1.18
CA PRO A 195 -0.17 -9.80 -0.24
C PRO A 195 -0.84 -8.55 0.36
N GLY A 196 -2.14 -8.35 0.14
CA GLY A 196 -2.84 -7.10 0.40
C GLY A 196 -2.58 -6.07 -0.70
N GLY A 197 -3.10 -4.86 -0.50
CA GLY A 197 -2.99 -3.75 -1.46
C GLY A 197 -3.21 -2.39 -0.78
N SER A 198 -2.82 -1.35 -1.48
CA SER A 198 -2.30 -1.34 -2.85
C SER A 198 -0.76 -1.45 -2.94
N SER A 199 -0.02 -1.46 -1.84
CA SER A 199 1.45 -1.64 -1.85
C SER A 199 1.85 -3.13 -1.69
N GLY A 200 1.11 -4.06 -2.31
CA GLY A 200 1.32 -5.49 -2.14
C GLY A 200 2.64 -5.99 -2.74
N GLY A 201 3.08 -5.41 -3.87
CA GLY A 201 4.39 -5.73 -4.44
C GLY A 201 5.53 -5.35 -3.51
N ALA A 202 5.47 -4.16 -2.91
CA ALA A 202 6.45 -3.71 -1.91
C ALA A 202 6.48 -4.66 -0.71
N ALA A 203 5.31 -4.99 -0.16
CA ALA A 203 5.22 -5.91 0.98
C ALA A 203 5.70 -7.32 0.65
N ALA A 204 5.36 -7.86 -0.53
CA ALA A 204 5.82 -9.18 -0.95
C ALA A 204 7.35 -9.23 -1.11
N LEU A 205 7.98 -8.19 -1.68
CA LEU A 205 9.44 -8.10 -1.82
C LEU A 205 10.16 -8.03 -0.46
N VAL A 206 9.64 -7.23 0.47
CA VAL A 206 10.23 -7.11 1.81
C VAL A 206 10.03 -8.40 2.61
N ALA A 207 8.82 -8.97 2.61
CA ALA A 207 8.55 -10.24 3.28
C ALA A 207 9.38 -11.39 2.72
N ALA A 208 9.58 -11.44 1.40
CA ALA A 208 10.48 -12.40 0.74
C ALA A 208 11.96 -12.13 1.02
N ARG A 209 12.32 -11.11 1.82
CA ARG A 209 13.71 -10.75 2.13
C ARG A 209 14.53 -10.34 0.88
N VAL A 210 13.88 -9.79 -0.13
CA VAL A 210 14.59 -9.24 -1.31
C VAL A 210 15.31 -7.94 -0.95
N VAL A 211 14.61 -7.04 -0.25
CA VAL A 211 15.12 -5.75 0.27
C VAL A 211 14.62 -5.55 1.71
N PRO A 212 15.31 -4.74 2.53
CA PRO A 212 14.94 -4.54 3.94
C PRO A 212 13.68 -3.68 4.12
N PHE A 213 13.42 -2.80 3.20
CA PHE A 213 12.24 -1.94 3.13
C PHE A 213 11.90 -1.60 1.68
N ALA A 214 10.68 -1.18 1.43
CA ALA A 214 10.26 -0.70 0.12
C ALA A 214 9.24 0.45 0.25
N HIS A 215 9.28 1.38 -0.72
CA HIS A 215 8.34 2.49 -0.76
C HIS A 215 6.90 2.01 -0.85
N ALA A 216 6.04 2.62 -0.05
CA ALA A 216 4.61 2.36 -0.01
C ALA A 216 3.82 3.66 0.19
N SER A 217 2.56 3.68 -0.23
CA SER A 217 1.64 4.81 -0.03
C SER A 217 0.31 4.32 0.54
N ASP A 218 -0.41 5.17 1.26
CA ASP A 218 -1.64 4.80 1.99
C ASP A 218 -2.70 5.89 1.85
N GLY A 219 -3.75 5.60 1.08
CA GLY A 219 -4.92 6.47 0.89
C GLY A 219 -6.18 5.96 1.57
N GLY A 220 -6.21 4.67 1.94
CA GLY A 220 -7.32 4.00 2.62
C GLY A 220 -6.88 2.76 3.41
N GLY A 221 -5.56 2.58 3.60
CA GLY A 221 -4.97 1.42 4.28
C GLY A 221 -3.77 0.83 3.55
N SER A 222 -3.31 1.42 2.45
CA SER A 222 -2.43 0.76 1.48
C SER A 222 -0.94 0.66 1.89
N ILE A 223 -0.53 1.11 3.08
CA ILE A 223 0.70 0.69 3.79
C ILE A 223 0.34 -0.40 4.78
N ARG A 224 -0.67 -0.15 5.61
CA ARG A 224 -1.04 -0.97 6.77
C ARG A 224 -1.61 -2.33 6.37
N ILE A 225 -2.50 -2.37 5.38
CA ILE A 225 -3.10 -3.62 4.87
C ILE A 225 -2.04 -4.59 4.35
N PRO A 226 -1.16 -4.21 3.39
CA PRO A 226 -0.13 -5.14 2.93
C PRO A 226 0.91 -5.47 4.00
N ALA A 227 1.23 -4.56 4.93
CA ALA A 227 2.06 -4.86 6.09
C ALA A 227 1.43 -5.96 6.96
N ALA A 228 0.12 -5.85 7.27
CA ALA A 228 -0.63 -6.88 8.00
C ALA A 228 -0.64 -8.23 7.27
N CYS A 229 -0.86 -8.22 5.95
CA CYS A 229 -0.90 -9.44 5.14
C CYS A 229 0.45 -10.16 5.02
N CYS A 230 1.54 -9.42 5.09
CA CYS A 230 2.89 -9.92 4.84
C CYS A 230 3.80 -9.95 6.09
N GLY A 231 3.23 -9.78 7.28
CA GLY A 231 3.99 -9.87 8.54
C GLY A 231 5.10 -8.83 8.67
N LEU A 232 4.80 -7.58 8.29
CA LEU A 232 5.74 -6.45 8.26
C LEU A 232 5.27 -5.32 9.16
N PHE A 233 6.20 -4.43 9.53
CA PHE A 233 5.86 -3.16 10.11
C PHE A 233 5.44 -2.17 9.01
N GLY A 234 4.34 -1.46 9.21
CA GLY A 234 3.85 -0.46 8.28
C GLY A 234 3.26 0.75 9.00
N LEU A 235 3.99 1.86 8.98
CA LEU A 235 3.53 3.16 9.51
C LEU A 235 2.87 3.97 8.40
N LYS A 236 1.63 4.39 8.62
CA LYS A 236 0.97 5.47 7.90
C LYS A 236 1.27 6.78 8.66
N PRO A 237 2.14 7.66 8.14
CA PRO A 237 2.42 8.93 8.80
C PRO A 237 1.19 9.81 8.98
N SER A 238 1.28 10.75 9.88
CA SER A 238 0.36 11.88 9.96
C SER A 238 0.33 12.66 8.66
N ARG A 239 -0.85 13.12 8.25
CA ARG A 239 -0.98 14.04 7.12
C ARG A 239 -0.15 15.29 7.37
N GLY A 240 0.76 15.62 6.45
CA GLY A 240 1.65 16.76 6.54
C GLY A 240 2.96 16.52 7.31
N ALA A 241 3.21 15.31 7.84
CA ALA A 241 4.49 14.98 8.47
C ALA A 241 5.60 14.72 7.43
N LEU A 242 5.25 14.14 6.29
CA LEU A 242 6.16 13.85 5.17
C LEU A 242 5.67 14.53 3.88
N PRO A 243 6.55 14.72 2.88
CA PRO A 243 6.15 15.29 1.60
C PRO A 243 5.05 14.48 0.91
N ILE A 244 4.15 15.16 0.21
CA ILE A 244 3.11 14.53 -0.60
C ILE A 244 3.56 14.45 -2.07
N SER A 245 3.12 13.41 -2.78
CA SER A 245 3.51 13.18 -4.18
C SER A 245 2.60 13.84 -5.20
N ARG A 246 1.43 14.32 -4.80
CA ARG A 246 0.39 14.86 -5.68
C ARG A 246 -0.27 16.09 -5.06
N ASP A 247 -0.89 16.90 -5.91
CA ASP A 247 -1.79 17.93 -5.42
C ASP A 247 -2.93 17.28 -4.62
N SER A 248 -3.11 17.74 -3.38
CA SER A 248 -4.18 17.26 -2.52
C SER A 248 -5.53 17.72 -3.05
N GLY A 249 -6.52 16.83 -3.03
CA GLY A 249 -7.91 17.16 -3.28
C GLY A 249 -8.53 17.94 -2.10
N PRO A 250 -9.84 18.16 -2.11
CA PRO A 250 -10.54 18.85 -1.01
C PRO A 250 -10.46 18.09 0.32
N VAL A 251 -10.22 16.77 0.29
CA VAL A 251 -9.88 15.93 1.45
C VAL A 251 -8.57 15.22 1.13
N ASP A 252 -7.50 15.58 1.82
CA ASP A 252 -6.20 14.95 1.62
C ASP A 252 -6.11 13.66 2.45
N ILE A 253 -6.27 12.51 1.78
CA ILE A 253 -6.29 11.18 2.42
C ILE A 253 -4.98 10.40 2.23
N SER A 254 -4.09 10.86 1.35
CA SER A 254 -2.94 10.07 0.91
C SER A 254 -1.65 10.50 1.59
N VAL A 255 -0.86 9.50 2.01
CA VAL A 255 0.49 9.69 2.54
C VAL A 255 1.45 8.69 1.90
N ASN A 256 2.75 9.00 1.95
CA ASN A 256 3.82 8.11 1.51
C ASN A 256 4.72 7.75 2.68
N HIS A 257 5.26 6.53 2.69
CA HIS A 257 6.32 6.07 3.56
C HIS A 257 6.88 4.74 3.04
N ALA A 258 7.04 3.74 3.92
CA ALA A 258 7.55 2.42 3.59
C ALA A 258 6.78 1.30 4.32
N VAL A 259 6.93 0.08 3.82
CA VAL A 259 6.82 -1.15 4.60
C VAL A 259 8.24 -1.62 4.93
N THR A 260 8.49 -2.07 6.16
CA THR A 260 9.83 -2.36 6.65
C THR A 260 9.89 -3.67 7.43
N LEU A 261 11.08 -4.27 7.51
CA LEU A 261 11.32 -5.46 8.35
C LEU A 261 11.28 -5.11 9.83
N THR A 262 11.82 -3.95 10.20
CA THR A 262 12.00 -3.52 11.60
C THR A 262 11.40 -2.15 11.85
N VAL A 263 11.12 -1.84 13.10
CA VAL A 263 10.68 -0.50 13.52
C VAL A 263 11.78 0.52 13.30
N ARG A 264 13.05 0.17 13.56
CA ARG A 264 14.18 1.10 13.42
C ARG A 264 14.39 1.58 11.98
N ASP A 265 14.14 0.71 10.98
CA ASP A 265 14.19 1.11 9.57
C ASP A 265 13.11 2.15 9.27
N SER A 266 11.89 1.92 9.74
CA SER A 266 10.78 2.86 9.54
C SER A 266 11.04 4.22 10.21
N ALA A 267 11.52 4.21 11.46
CA ALA A 267 11.84 5.44 12.21
C ALA A 267 12.97 6.24 11.54
N ALA A 268 14.03 5.56 11.11
CA ALA A 268 15.14 6.21 10.43
C ALA A 268 14.75 6.77 9.05
N LEU A 269 13.94 6.02 8.25
CA LEU A 269 13.41 6.49 6.98
C LEU A 269 12.45 7.66 7.16
N PHE A 270 11.62 7.63 8.22
CA PHE A 270 10.74 8.75 8.56
C PHE A 270 11.58 10.02 8.78
N ALA A 271 12.58 9.96 9.66
CA ALA A 271 13.45 11.10 9.96
C ALA A 271 14.24 11.58 8.73
N ALA A 272 14.67 10.65 7.85
CA ALA A 272 15.38 10.97 6.62
C ALA A 272 14.53 11.71 5.58
N THR A 273 13.20 11.49 5.61
CA THR A 273 12.24 12.06 4.67
C THR A 273 11.39 13.17 5.27
N GLU A 274 11.45 13.36 6.60
CA GLU A 274 10.86 14.49 7.29
C GLU A 274 11.62 15.76 6.90
N VAL A 275 11.05 16.54 6.01
CA VAL A 275 11.62 17.81 5.56
C VAL A 275 11.09 18.97 6.38
N ASP A 276 11.71 20.16 6.24
CA ASP A 276 11.18 21.40 6.80
C ASP A 276 9.92 21.81 6.01
N LEU A 277 8.86 21.04 6.20
CA LEU A 277 7.56 21.37 5.67
C LEU A 277 7.01 22.57 6.46
N GLN A 278 6.39 23.51 5.77
CA GLN A 278 5.60 24.55 6.43
C GLN A 278 4.27 23.91 6.90
N THR A 279 4.37 23.11 7.94
CA THR A 279 3.22 22.42 8.55
C THR A 279 3.04 22.92 9.98
N ASP A 280 1.87 22.71 10.53
CA ASP A 280 1.54 22.98 11.92
C ASP A 280 2.05 21.87 12.87
N LEU A 281 2.67 20.82 12.33
CA LEU A 281 3.19 19.70 13.10
C LEU A 281 4.64 19.95 13.55
N PRO A 282 4.98 19.62 14.81
CA PRO A 282 6.37 19.61 15.26
C PRO A 282 7.12 18.47 14.54
N ARG A 283 8.44 18.64 14.37
CA ARG A 283 9.29 17.55 13.86
C ARG A 283 9.31 16.38 14.83
N THR A 284 9.14 15.18 14.29
CA THR A 284 9.25 13.93 15.03
C THR A 284 10.71 13.54 15.25
N GLY A 285 11.55 13.72 14.22
CA GLY A 285 12.95 13.29 14.24
C GLY A 285 13.10 11.76 14.25
N ASN A 286 14.31 11.30 14.53
CA ASN A 286 14.62 9.86 14.59
C ASN A 286 14.31 9.32 16.00
N ILE A 287 13.25 8.56 16.13
CA ILE A 287 12.91 7.80 17.34
C ILE A 287 13.75 6.52 17.32
N THR A 288 14.50 6.24 18.39
CA THR A 288 15.47 5.13 18.47
C THR A 288 15.19 4.11 19.56
N GLU A 289 14.20 4.37 20.41
CA GLU A 289 13.91 3.53 21.58
C GLU A 289 12.45 3.62 22.02
N ALA A 290 12.04 2.65 22.82
CA ALA A 290 10.76 2.63 23.49
C ALA A 290 10.64 3.73 24.56
N SER A 291 9.43 4.26 24.71
CA SER A 291 9.13 5.18 25.81
C SER A 291 8.85 4.39 27.11
N THR A 292 9.24 4.98 28.25
CA THR A 292 8.84 4.46 29.57
C THR A 292 7.42 4.88 29.99
N ARG A 293 6.78 5.76 29.20
CA ARG A 293 5.42 6.21 29.47
C ARG A 293 4.43 5.05 29.33
N ARG A 294 3.57 4.87 30.32
CA ARG A 294 2.44 3.94 30.23
C ARG A 294 1.24 4.67 29.62
N LEU A 295 0.62 4.02 28.64
CA LEU A 295 -0.44 4.58 27.82
C LEU A 295 -1.79 4.02 28.24
N ARG A 296 -2.83 4.81 28.04
CA ARG A 296 -4.22 4.36 28.01
C ARG A 296 -4.50 3.96 26.54
N ILE A 297 -4.89 2.71 26.33
CA ILE A 297 -5.14 2.15 24.99
C ILE A 297 -6.63 1.83 24.89
N GLY A 298 -7.35 2.55 24.02
CA GLY A 298 -8.73 2.25 23.68
C GLY A 298 -8.77 0.99 22.79
N PHE A 299 -9.41 -0.07 23.23
CA PHE A 299 -9.54 -1.33 22.52
C PHE A 299 -10.89 -1.42 21.80
N ALA A 300 -10.90 -1.35 20.48
CA ALA A 300 -12.10 -1.38 19.64
C ALA A 300 -11.96 -2.48 18.55
N PRO A 301 -12.21 -3.74 18.90
CA PRO A 301 -12.01 -4.86 17.97
C PRO A 301 -13.08 -4.96 16.87
N ASP A 302 -14.24 -4.34 17.06
CA ASP A 302 -15.36 -4.47 16.13
C ASP A 302 -15.24 -3.51 14.94
N PRO A 303 -15.56 -3.97 13.70
CA PRO A 303 -15.56 -3.11 12.53
C PRO A 303 -16.57 -1.97 12.66
N ILE A 304 -16.31 -0.85 11.99
CA ILE A 304 -17.26 0.28 11.91
C ILE A 304 -18.43 0.02 10.96
N THR A 305 -18.41 -1.07 10.22
CA THR A 305 -19.42 -1.50 9.23
C THR A 305 -19.99 -2.85 9.63
N ASP A 306 -20.93 -3.38 8.81
CA ASP A 306 -21.47 -4.75 8.95
C ASP A 306 -20.46 -5.85 8.53
N ALA A 307 -19.17 -5.51 8.40
CA ALA A 307 -18.13 -6.48 8.07
C ALA A 307 -18.00 -7.56 9.16
N THR A 308 -17.75 -8.77 8.73
CA THR A 308 -17.54 -9.90 9.64
C THR A 308 -16.08 -9.98 10.06
N LEU A 309 -15.81 -9.81 11.35
CA LEU A 309 -14.48 -10.07 11.89
C LEU A 309 -14.29 -11.58 12.09
N ASP A 310 -13.29 -12.12 11.40
CA ASP A 310 -12.89 -13.53 11.55
C ASP A 310 -12.43 -13.85 12.98
N SER A 311 -12.74 -15.05 13.45
CA SER A 311 -12.48 -15.48 14.83
C SER A 311 -10.98 -15.58 15.17
N GLU A 312 -10.11 -15.95 14.20
CA GLU A 312 -8.66 -16.01 14.43
C GLU A 312 -8.09 -14.59 14.52
N THR A 313 -8.59 -13.67 13.69
CA THR A 313 -8.23 -12.24 13.74
C THR A 313 -8.67 -11.63 15.07
N ARG A 314 -9.91 -11.92 15.52
CA ARG A 314 -10.42 -11.46 16.83
C ARG A 314 -9.52 -11.99 17.97
N SER A 315 -9.25 -13.28 17.99
CA SER A 315 -8.38 -13.87 19.02
C SER A 315 -6.95 -13.29 18.97
N GLY A 316 -6.45 -12.97 17.78
CA GLY A 316 -5.14 -12.32 17.61
C GLY A 316 -5.11 -10.95 18.24
N ILE A 317 -6.11 -10.10 17.98
CA ILE A 317 -6.13 -8.74 18.50
C ILE A 317 -6.41 -8.71 20.04
N GLU A 318 -7.18 -9.67 20.54
CA GLU A 318 -7.38 -9.85 21.99
C GLU A 318 -6.07 -10.23 22.69
N ARG A 319 -5.26 -11.11 22.10
CA ARG A 319 -3.90 -11.41 22.62
C ARG A 319 -2.98 -10.19 22.58
N THR A 320 -3.13 -9.33 21.56
CA THR A 320 -2.39 -8.06 21.51
C THR A 320 -2.80 -7.12 22.64
N ALA A 321 -4.09 -7.02 22.94
CA ALA A 321 -4.59 -6.23 24.06
C ALA A 321 -4.05 -6.77 25.41
N GLU A 322 -3.96 -8.10 25.57
CA GLU A 322 -3.36 -8.69 26.76
C GLU A 322 -1.86 -8.42 26.87
N LEU A 323 -1.11 -8.54 25.78
CA LEU A 323 0.31 -8.15 25.75
C LEU A 323 0.51 -6.69 26.20
N CYS A 324 -0.34 -5.78 25.75
CA CYS A 324 -0.28 -4.38 26.20
C CYS A 324 -0.52 -4.24 27.72
N ARG A 325 -1.43 -5.05 28.32
CA ARG A 325 -1.63 -5.09 29.78
C ARG A 325 -0.41 -5.62 30.51
N GLU A 326 0.18 -6.70 30.00
CA GLU A 326 1.42 -7.31 30.56
C GLU A 326 2.59 -6.32 30.53
N LEU A 327 2.67 -5.46 29.51
CA LEU A 327 3.64 -4.37 29.41
C LEU A 327 3.32 -3.19 30.33
N GLY A 328 2.19 -3.23 31.04
CA GLY A 328 1.79 -2.22 32.04
C GLY A 328 0.98 -1.07 31.48
N HIS A 329 0.47 -1.13 30.25
CA HIS A 329 -0.49 -0.18 29.70
C HIS A 329 -1.89 -0.43 30.27
N GLU A 330 -2.70 0.62 30.35
CA GLU A 330 -4.12 0.50 30.66
C GLU A 330 -4.90 0.26 29.35
N VAL A 331 -5.57 -0.88 29.25
CA VAL A 331 -6.40 -1.21 28.08
C VAL A 331 -7.87 -1.06 28.44
N ILE A 332 -8.57 -0.17 27.75
CA ILE A 332 -9.94 0.24 27.99
C ILE A 332 -10.80 -0.23 26.82
N ASP A 333 -11.83 -1.06 27.09
CA ASP A 333 -12.79 -1.43 26.04
C ASP A 333 -13.51 -0.20 25.53
N TYR A 334 -13.53 -0.03 24.21
CA TYR A 334 -14.07 1.15 23.57
C TYR A 334 -14.92 0.79 22.36
N THR A 335 -16.06 1.44 22.22
CA THR A 335 -16.89 1.35 21.01
C THR A 335 -16.75 2.67 20.26
N LEU A 336 -16.36 2.61 19.00
CA LEU A 336 -16.19 3.80 18.17
C LEU A 336 -17.53 4.51 17.95
N PRO A 337 -17.67 5.78 18.37
CA PRO A 337 -18.92 6.52 18.22
C PRO A 337 -19.03 7.12 16.81
N ILE A 338 -19.25 6.27 15.83
CA ILE A 338 -19.33 6.62 14.40
C ILE A 338 -20.50 5.89 13.75
N ASP A 339 -21.24 6.58 12.89
CA ASP A 339 -22.10 5.92 11.91
C ASP A 339 -21.21 5.39 10.76
N GLY A 340 -20.89 4.11 10.83
CA GLY A 340 -19.97 3.49 9.88
C GLY A 340 -20.56 3.39 8.47
N ALA A 341 -21.87 3.32 8.33
CA ALA A 341 -22.54 3.29 7.03
C ALA A 341 -22.42 4.66 6.33
N GLU A 342 -22.73 5.74 7.05
CA GLU A 342 -22.61 7.11 6.55
C GLU A 342 -21.16 7.46 6.20
N PHE A 343 -20.22 7.12 7.10
CA PHE A 343 -18.79 7.33 6.85
C PHE A 343 -18.32 6.59 5.59
N THR A 344 -18.67 5.31 5.48
CA THR A 344 -18.24 4.47 4.37
C THR A 344 -18.84 4.96 3.04
N ASP A 345 -20.09 5.38 3.04
CA ASP A 345 -20.74 5.93 1.85
C ASP A 345 -20.07 7.21 1.35
N ALA A 346 -19.79 8.16 2.25
CA ALA A 346 -19.08 9.40 1.92
C ALA A 346 -17.64 9.13 1.43
N PHE A 347 -16.92 8.21 2.10
CA PHE A 347 -15.55 7.85 1.73
C PHE A 347 -15.50 7.17 0.35
N LEU A 348 -16.41 6.22 0.08
CA LEU A 348 -16.45 5.52 -1.20
C LEU A 348 -16.83 6.44 -2.35
N LEU A 349 -17.76 7.37 -2.14
CA LEU A 349 -18.09 8.37 -3.17
C LEU A 349 -16.89 9.24 -3.50
N TYR A 350 -16.12 9.66 -2.48
CA TYR A 350 -14.88 10.43 -2.68
C TYR A 350 -13.81 9.59 -3.42
N TRP A 351 -13.68 8.31 -3.07
CA TRP A 351 -12.79 7.34 -3.72
C TRP A 351 -13.16 7.11 -5.19
N ALA A 352 -14.45 6.95 -5.47
CA ALA A 352 -14.99 6.76 -6.79
C ALA A 352 -14.78 7.99 -7.70
N ALA A 353 -14.82 9.20 -7.13
CA ALA A 353 -14.46 10.43 -7.86
C ALA A 353 -12.98 10.41 -8.29
N GLY A 354 -12.09 9.90 -7.46
CA GLY A 354 -10.68 9.68 -7.80
C GLY A 354 -10.51 8.71 -8.97
N ALA A 355 -11.26 7.61 -8.98
CA ALA A 355 -11.27 6.64 -10.09
C ALA A 355 -11.76 7.27 -11.40
N ALA A 356 -12.82 8.08 -11.36
CA ALA A 356 -13.33 8.79 -12.54
C ALA A 356 -12.30 9.80 -13.08
N ALA A 357 -11.63 10.53 -12.21
CA ALA A 357 -10.56 11.47 -12.62
C ALA A 357 -9.37 10.72 -13.26
N PHE A 358 -8.98 9.57 -12.68
CA PHE A 358 -7.93 8.72 -13.25
C PHE A 358 -8.32 8.18 -14.64
N ALA A 359 -9.57 7.75 -14.83
CA ALA A 359 -10.04 7.27 -16.11
C ALA A 359 -9.91 8.33 -17.22
N GLN A 360 -10.15 9.60 -16.89
CA GLN A 360 -9.92 10.73 -17.83
C GLN A 360 -8.42 10.92 -18.14
N GLN A 361 -7.54 10.82 -17.14
CA GLN A 361 -6.09 10.93 -17.33
C GLN A 361 -5.57 9.78 -18.22
N ALA A 362 -6.03 8.56 -17.96
CA ALA A 362 -5.68 7.36 -18.73
C ALA A 362 -6.08 7.50 -20.21
N SER A 363 -7.30 7.99 -20.48
CA SER A 363 -7.78 8.27 -21.82
C SER A 363 -6.95 9.37 -22.50
N ALA A 364 -6.66 10.45 -21.81
CA ALA A 364 -5.87 11.56 -22.35
C ALA A 364 -4.43 11.14 -22.67
N PHE A 365 -3.80 10.29 -21.81
CA PHE A 365 -2.44 9.81 -22.04
C PHE A 365 -2.37 8.78 -23.18
N SER A 366 -3.25 7.78 -23.16
CA SER A 366 -3.25 6.70 -24.16
C SER A 366 -3.78 7.13 -25.53
N GLY A 367 -4.51 8.25 -25.59
CA GLY A 367 -5.23 8.68 -26.80
C GLY A 367 -6.40 7.76 -27.17
N GLN A 368 -6.82 6.87 -26.25
CA GLN A 368 -7.90 5.90 -26.47
C GLN A 368 -9.14 6.29 -25.66
N PRO A 369 -10.36 5.92 -26.10
CA PRO A 369 -11.55 6.13 -25.30
C PRO A 369 -11.50 5.30 -24.00
N ILE A 370 -12.17 5.80 -22.97
CA ILE A 370 -12.35 5.05 -21.70
C ILE A 370 -13.07 3.76 -22.01
N SER A 371 -12.41 2.63 -21.76
CA SER A 371 -12.93 1.30 -22.11
C SER A 371 -12.19 0.18 -21.35
N PRO A 372 -12.75 -1.05 -21.33
CA PRO A 372 -12.09 -2.20 -20.72
C PRO A 372 -10.75 -2.61 -21.34
N GLU A 373 -10.42 -2.12 -22.54
CA GLU A 373 -9.13 -2.38 -23.19
C GLU A 373 -7.97 -1.66 -22.49
N ILE A 374 -8.22 -0.48 -21.91
CA ILE A 374 -7.18 0.34 -21.27
C ILE A 374 -7.30 0.38 -19.75
N LEU A 375 -8.49 0.18 -19.19
CA LEU A 375 -8.78 0.22 -17.75
C LEU A 375 -9.37 -1.10 -17.26
N GLU A 376 -9.30 -1.31 -15.97
CA GLU A 376 -9.87 -2.48 -15.30
C GLU A 376 -11.36 -2.31 -15.04
N PRO A 377 -12.17 -3.38 -15.10
CA PRO A 377 -13.59 -3.35 -14.76
C PRO A 377 -13.88 -2.74 -13.38
N TRP A 378 -13.03 -2.99 -12.39
CA TRP A 378 -13.13 -2.36 -11.06
C TRP A 378 -13.06 -0.83 -11.14
N THR A 379 -12.08 -0.28 -11.83
CA THR A 379 -11.89 1.17 -12.03
C THR A 379 -13.08 1.79 -12.76
N LEU A 380 -13.55 1.10 -13.81
CA LEU A 380 -14.74 1.54 -14.57
C LEU A 380 -16.02 1.51 -13.72
N GLY A 381 -16.18 0.48 -12.88
CA GLY A 381 -17.32 0.37 -11.97
C GLY A 381 -17.36 1.51 -10.94
N LEU A 382 -16.21 1.84 -10.32
CA LEU A 382 -16.10 2.98 -9.42
C LEU A 382 -16.39 4.30 -10.14
N ALA A 383 -15.83 4.51 -11.34
CA ALA A 383 -16.10 5.71 -12.11
C ALA A 383 -17.59 5.86 -12.45
N GLN A 384 -18.27 4.77 -12.78
CA GLN A 384 -19.70 4.78 -13.05
C GLN A 384 -20.52 5.06 -11.78
N GLU A 385 -20.14 4.52 -10.62
CA GLU A 385 -20.78 4.82 -9.31
C GLU A 385 -20.72 6.33 -9.02
N PHE A 386 -19.54 6.96 -9.21
CA PHE A 386 -19.41 8.41 -9.07
C PHE A 386 -20.30 9.18 -10.04
N LEU A 387 -20.32 8.80 -11.33
CA LEU A 387 -21.12 9.47 -12.35
C LEU A 387 -22.62 9.45 -12.02
N GLY A 388 -23.12 8.38 -11.40
CA GLY A 388 -24.50 8.28 -10.94
C GLY A 388 -24.84 9.12 -9.71
N ARG A 389 -23.81 9.63 -8.99
CA ARG A 389 -23.96 10.28 -7.68
C ARG A 389 -23.22 11.60 -7.56
N GLN A 390 -22.88 12.26 -8.66
CA GLN A 390 -22.12 13.55 -8.65
C GLN A 390 -22.77 14.62 -7.76
N GLY A 391 -24.12 14.61 -7.69
CA GLY A 391 -24.88 15.58 -6.89
C GLY A 391 -24.65 15.46 -5.39
N ASP A 392 -24.19 14.30 -4.90
CA ASP A 392 -23.97 14.02 -3.46
C ASP A 392 -22.56 14.45 -3.01
N MET A 393 -21.68 14.78 -3.96
CA MET A 393 -20.24 14.98 -3.69
C MET A 393 -19.94 16.13 -2.73
N GLU A 394 -20.67 17.23 -2.80
CA GLU A 394 -20.47 18.38 -1.90
C GLU A 394 -20.77 17.98 -0.44
N GLY A 395 -21.85 17.20 -0.23
CA GLY A 395 -22.19 16.66 1.09
C GLY A 395 -21.14 15.69 1.62
N ALA A 396 -20.67 14.76 0.76
CA ALA A 396 -19.62 13.82 1.14
C ALA A 396 -18.32 14.52 1.54
N ILE A 397 -17.87 15.52 0.76
CA ILE A 397 -16.68 16.32 1.10
C ILE A 397 -16.86 17.03 2.44
N ALA A 398 -18.01 17.69 2.67
CA ALA A 398 -18.27 18.40 3.90
C ALA A 398 -18.26 17.45 5.12
N TYR A 399 -18.86 16.26 4.99
CA TYR A 399 -18.85 15.23 6.02
C TYR A 399 -17.41 14.78 6.33
N LEU A 400 -16.63 14.42 5.31
CA LEU A 400 -15.26 13.95 5.49
C LEU A 400 -14.32 15.03 6.07
N GLN A 401 -14.52 16.30 5.71
CA GLN A 401 -13.76 17.42 6.31
C GLN A 401 -14.10 17.63 7.79
N ALA A 402 -15.37 17.45 8.17
CA ALA A 402 -15.78 17.56 9.57
C ALA A 402 -15.30 16.38 10.42
N PHE A 403 -15.06 15.21 9.80
CA PHE A 403 -14.71 13.97 10.49
C PHE A 403 -13.38 14.04 11.25
N GLU A 404 -12.42 14.87 10.83
CA GLU A 404 -11.15 15.04 11.57
C GLU A 404 -11.39 15.43 13.04
N SER A 405 -12.29 16.37 13.30
CA SER A 405 -12.63 16.80 14.66
C SER A 405 -13.35 15.71 15.45
N VAL A 406 -14.23 14.94 14.79
CA VAL A 406 -14.93 13.79 15.40
C VAL A 406 -13.92 12.72 15.82
N TYR A 407 -13.02 12.34 14.92
CA TYR A 407 -11.97 11.36 15.21
C TYR A 407 -11.08 11.79 16.37
N HIS A 408 -10.65 13.04 16.41
CA HIS A 408 -9.78 13.54 17.48
C HIS A 408 -10.47 13.54 18.86
N SER A 409 -11.78 13.71 18.93
CA SER A 409 -12.53 13.65 20.19
C SER A 409 -12.54 12.26 20.83
N TRP A 410 -12.29 11.19 20.07
CA TRP A 410 -12.19 9.84 20.65
C TRP A 410 -11.03 9.73 21.65
N PHE A 411 -9.96 10.49 21.44
CA PHE A 411 -8.73 10.47 22.25
C PHE A 411 -8.81 11.31 23.55
N ASP A 412 -9.97 11.76 23.95
CA ASP A 412 -10.16 12.38 25.27
C ASP A 412 -10.06 11.34 26.41
N GLN A 413 -10.34 10.07 26.10
CA GLN A 413 -10.38 8.98 27.07
C GLN A 413 -9.13 8.10 27.07
N PHE A 414 -8.37 8.05 25.96
CA PHE A 414 -7.18 7.23 25.79
C PHE A 414 -6.11 7.95 24.95
N ASP A 415 -4.90 7.40 24.91
CA ASP A 415 -3.77 7.98 24.19
C ASP A 415 -3.59 7.34 22.80
N VAL A 416 -3.93 6.05 22.66
CA VAL A 416 -3.78 5.25 21.44
C VAL A 416 -5.00 4.36 21.27
N LEU A 417 -5.46 4.20 20.03
CA LEU A 417 -6.54 3.28 19.68
C LEU A 417 -5.94 1.98 19.13
N LEU A 418 -6.39 0.83 19.62
CA LEU A 418 -6.05 -0.51 19.14
C LEU A 418 -7.26 -1.15 18.43
N THR A 419 -7.08 -1.54 17.17
CA THR A 419 -8.06 -2.26 16.35
C THR A 419 -7.36 -3.38 15.55
N PRO A 420 -8.09 -4.32 14.94
CA PRO A 420 -7.53 -5.07 13.81
C PRO A 420 -7.09 -4.14 12.67
N THR A 421 -6.13 -4.58 11.84
CA THR A 421 -5.79 -3.85 10.61
C THR A 421 -6.79 -4.20 9.50
N VAL A 422 -7.12 -5.48 9.40
CA VAL A 422 -8.08 -6.06 8.44
C VAL A 422 -8.99 -7.05 9.15
N SER A 423 -10.12 -7.41 8.56
CA SER A 423 -11.12 -8.27 9.20
C SER A 423 -10.78 -9.76 9.19
N THR A 424 -9.89 -10.20 8.30
CA THR A 424 -9.50 -11.61 8.14
C THR A 424 -8.01 -11.73 7.84
N VAL A 425 -7.44 -12.93 7.97
CA VAL A 425 -6.15 -13.27 7.37
C VAL A 425 -6.19 -13.03 5.85
N PRO A 426 -5.03 -12.92 5.15
CA PRO A 426 -5.01 -12.60 3.72
C PRO A 426 -5.95 -13.49 2.90
N PRO A 427 -6.90 -12.92 2.14
CA PRO A 427 -7.82 -13.69 1.29
C PRO A 427 -7.11 -14.42 0.15
N LYS A 428 -7.81 -15.38 -0.48
CA LYS A 428 -7.30 -16.06 -1.68
C LYS A 428 -7.26 -15.11 -2.86
N ILE A 429 -6.25 -15.28 -3.73
CA ILE A 429 -6.18 -14.64 -5.04
C ILE A 429 -7.49 -14.91 -5.80
N GLY A 430 -7.97 -13.89 -6.51
CA GLY A 430 -9.25 -13.92 -7.22
C GLY A 430 -10.44 -13.41 -6.43
N SER A 431 -10.37 -13.40 -5.08
CA SER A 431 -11.47 -12.89 -4.26
C SER A 431 -11.75 -11.40 -4.45
N GLN A 432 -10.72 -10.64 -4.82
CA GLN A 432 -10.77 -9.22 -5.12
C GLN A 432 -10.17 -8.92 -6.51
N ALA A 433 -10.28 -9.87 -7.45
CA ALA A 433 -9.76 -9.68 -8.80
C ALA A 433 -10.48 -8.51 -9.49
N PRO A 434 -9.74 -7.59 -10.14
CA PRO A 434 -10.32 -6.35 -10.68
C PRO A 434 -11.23 -6.56 -11.89
N ASP A 435 -11.24 -7.75 -12.49
CA ASP A 435 -12.11 -8.19 -13.58
C ASP A 435 -13.29 -9.07 -13.11
N GLY A 436 -13.42 -9.28 -11.79
CA GLY A 436 -14.56 -9.96 -11.18
C GLY A 436 -15.87 -9.15 -11.26
N ASP A 437 -16.97 -9.79 -10.84
CA ASP A 437 -18.25 -9.07 -10.71
C ASP A 437 -18.11 -7.90 -9.72
N TYR A 438 -18.42 -6.69 -10.19
CA TYR A 438 -18.19 -5.45 -9.43
C TYR A 438 -18.80 -5.47 -8.04
N GLN A 439 -20.05 -5.92 -7.89
CA GLN A 439 -20.75 -5.91 -6.60
C GLN A 439 -20.15 -6.95 -5.64
N THR A 440 -19.77 -8.12 -6.16
CA THR A 440 -19.10 -9.16 -5.39
C THR A 440 -17.72 -8.70 -4.91
N VAL A 441 -16.92 -8.13 -5.81
CA VAL A 441 -15.59 -7.58 -5.47
C VAL A 441 -15.73 -6.45 -4.46
N ARG A 442 -16.69 -5.53 -4.65
CA ARG A 442 -16.97 -4.42 -3.73
C ARG A 442 -17.32 -4.93 -2.32
N ALA A 443 -18.18 -5.91 -2.22
CA ALA A 443 -18.53 -6.52 -0.93
C ALA A 443 -17.31 -7.15 -0.24
N ASN A 444 -16.47 -7.88 -0.98
CA ASN A 444 -15.26 -8.50 -0.46
C ASN A 444 -14.23 -7.46 0.02
N VAL A 445 -14.05 -6.37 -0.74
CA VAL A 445 -13.17 -5.25 -0.36
C VAL A 445 -13.63 -4.58 0.92
N LEU A 446 -14.93 -4.25 1.02
CA LEU A 446 -15.50 -3.59 2.19
C LEU A 446 -15.46 -4.48 3.43
N ASN A 447 -15.71 -5.77 3.27
CA ASN A 447 -15.57 -6.70 4.38
C ASN A 447 -14.12 -6.80 4.85
N PHE A 448 -13.14 -6.84 3.94
CA PHE A 448 -11.73 -7.01 4.27
C PHE A 448 -11.09 -5.75 4.85
N ALA A 449 -11.28 -4.58 4.21
CA ALA A 449 -10.64 -3.32 4.57
C ALA A 449 -11.47 -2.45 5.53
N ALA A 450 -12.08 -3.06 6.55
CA ALA A 450 -13.14 -2.44 7.38
C ALA A 450 -12.65 -1.47 8.47
N PHE A 451 -11.32 -1.25 8.62
CA PHE A 451 -10.78 -0.53 9.79
C PHE A 451 -9.92 0.69 9.44
N THR A 452 -9.30 0.74 8.27
CA THR A 452 -8.15 1.62 8.02
C THR A 452 -8.49 3.04 7.56
N SER A 453 -9.60 3.24 6.85
CA SER A 453 -9.95 4.50 6.19
C SER A 453 -10.21 5.71 7.13
N PRO A 454 -10.74 5.55 8.37
CA PRO A 454 -10.91 6.68 9.28
C PRO A 454 -9.61 7.45 9.57
N MET A 455 -8.47 6.75 9.63
CA MET A 455 -7.17 7.35 9.89
C MET A 455 -6.61 8.12 8.67
N ASN A 456 -7.08 7.80 7.46
CA ASN A 456 -6.75 8.58 6.27
C ASN A 456 -7.53 9.89 6.22
N VAL A 457 -8.84 9.80 6.46
CA VAL A 457 -9.73 10.97 6.45
C VAL A 457 -9.34 11.95 7.54
N SER A 458 -9.10 11.48 8.76
CA SER A 458 -8.69 12.33 9.89
C SER A 458 -7.24 12.84 9.79
N GLY A 459 -6.42 12.28 8.90
CA GLY A 459 -4.99 12.62 8.82
C GLY A 459 -4.14 12.08 9.98
N ALA A 460 -4.68 11.20 10.82
CA ALA A 460 -4.04 10.64 12.01
C ALA A 460 -2.80 9.78 11.67
N ALA A 461 -1.85 9.69 12.59
CA ALA A 461 -0.82 8.65 12.56
C ALA A 461 -1.44 7.26 12.82
N SER A 462 -0.97 6.23 12.11
CA SER A 462 -1.47 4.86 12.33
C SER A 462 -0.43 3.83 11.86
N MET A 463 -0.28 2.74 12.58
CA MET A 463 0.67 1.68 12.22
C MET A 463 0.03 0.30 12.29
N SER A 464 0.49 -0.62 11.45
CA SER A 464 0.24 -2.06 11.58
C SER A 464 1.48 -2.76 12.08
N VAL A 465 1.33 -3.54 13.18
CA VAL A 465 2.42 -4.26 13.85
C VAL A 465 2.16 -5.77 13.74
N PRO A 466 3.10 -6.60 13.25
CA PRO A 466 2.88 -8.01 12.96
C PRO A 466 3.24 -8.91 14.17
N ILE A 467 2.64 -8.65 15.33
CA ILE A 467 2.93 -9.37 16.58
C ILE A 467 2.07 -10.61 16.79
N GLN A 468 1.09 -10.87 15.94
CA GLN A 468 0.22 -12.04 16.05
C GLN A 468 0.21 -12.87 14.77
N TRP A 469 -0.01 -14.16 14.93
CA TRP A 469 -0.03 -15.14 13.86
C TRP A 469 -1.12 -16.18 14.13
N ASN A 470 -1.75 -16.71 13.07
CA ASN A 470 -2.69 -17.82 13.21
C ASN A 470 -1.96 -19.17 13.24
N ALA A 471 -2.74 -20.26 13.41
CA ALA A 471 -2.20 -21.62 13.48
C ALA A 471 -1.54 -22.07 12.16
N ASP A 472 -1.97 -21.53 11.02
CA ASP A 472 -1.41 -21.83 9.70
C ASP A 472 -0.13 -21.06 9.39
N GLY A 473 0.33 -20.19 10.30
CA GLY A 473 1.51 -19.34 10.13
C GLY A 473 1.24 -18.08 9.28
N LEU A 474 -0.01 -17.66 9.14
CA LEU A 474 -0.38 -16.40 8.48
C LEU A 474 -0.36 -15.25 9.49
N PRO A 475 0.17 -14.07 9.13
CA PRO A 475 0.23 -12.94 10.02
C PRO A 475 -1.15 -12.32 10.28
N ILE A 476 -1.32 -11.77 11.48
CA ILE A 476 -2.47 -10.98 11.91
C ILE A 476 -1.94 -9.60 12.33
N GLY A 477 -2.29 -8.57 11.57
CA GLY A 477 -1.85 -7.21 11.84
C GLY A 477 -2.65 -6.56 12.96
N SER A 478 -1.95 -6.06 13.98
CA SER A 478 -2.51 -5.23 15.04
C SER A 478 -2.33 -3.76 14.69
N MET A 479 -3.43 -3.00 14.57
CA MET A 479 -3.36 -1.59 14.19
C MET A 479 -3.45 -0.70 15.42
N PHE A 480 -2.40 0.12 15.61
CA PHE A 480 -2.39 1.18 16.62
C PHE A 480 -2.48 2.54 15.93
N SER A 481 -3.34 3.40 16.44
CA SER A 481 -3.60 4.70 15.85
C SER A 481 -3.62 5.79 16.91
N GLY A 482 -3.03 6.95 16.60
CA GLY A 482 -3.00 8.14 17.45
C GLY A 482 -3.78 9.29 16.83
N LYS A 483 -3.53 10.49 17.33
CA LYS A 483 -3.95 11.74 16.70
C LYS A 483 -3.03 12.10 15.54
N ARG A 484 -3.37 13.10 14.78
CA ARG A 484 -2.46 13.74 13.84
C ARG A 484 -1.29 14.38 14.62
N GLY A 485 -0.05 13.97 14.32
CA GLY A 485 1.16 14.39 15.03
C GLY A 485 1.70 13.36 16.03
N ASP A 486 1.03 12.25 16.27
CA ASP A 486 1.45 11.22 17.22
C ASP A 486 2.42 10.18 16.62
N ASP A 487 3.08 10.49 15.49
CA ASP A 487 4.03 9.58 14.82
C ASP A 487 5.12 9.08 15.77
N GLY A 488 5.74 9.98 16.56
CA GLY A 488 6.76 9.63 17.54
C GLY A 488 6.23 8.76 18.69
N LEU A 489 5.00 8.99 19.13
CA LEU A 489 4.34 8.17 20.14
C LEU A 489 4.16 6.74 19.65
N LEU A 490 3.65 6.58 18.42
CA LEU A 490 3.44 5.26 17.81
C LEU A 490 4.76 4.53 17.54
N LEU A 491 5.79 5.21 17.04
CA LEU A 491 7.11 4.61 16.86
C LEU A 491 7.72 4.14 18.19
N SER A 492 7.62 4.93 19.25
CA SER A 492 8.09 4.52 20.60
C SER A 492 7.33 3.30 21.12
N LEU A 493 6.01 3.24 20.93
CA LEU A 493 5.22 2.05 21.28
C LEU A 493 5.61 0.84 20.42
N ALA A 494 5.86 1.05 19.13
CA ALA A 494 6.28 -0.02 18.21
C ALA A 494 7.60 -0.66 18.65
N TYR A 495 8.59 0.11 19.10
CA TYR A 495 9.83 -0.43 19.66
C TYR A 495 9.60 -1.32 20.89
N GLU A 496 8.67 -0.93 21.77
CA GLU A 496 8.32 -1.74 22.95
C GLU A 496 7.68 -3.07 22.53
N LEU A 497 6.75 -3.02 21.58
CA LEU A 497 6.07 -4.22 21.05
C LEU A 497 7.04 -5.14 20.30
N GLU A 498 7.95 -4.59 19.48
CA GLU A 498 8.99 -5.34 18.77
C GLU A 498 9.93 -6.06 19.74
N ALA A 499 10.34 -5.37 20.81
CA ALA A 499 11.20 -5.96 21.84
C ALA A 499 10.48 -7.05 22.64
N ALA A 500 9.18 -6.88 22.92
CA ALA A 500 8.39 -7.86 23.66
C ALA A 500 8.06 -9.12 22.83
N GLN A 501 7.81 -8.95 21.53
CA GLN A 501 7.44 -10.05 20.62
C GLN A 501 8.07 -9.85 19.24
N PRO A 502 9.36 -10.17 19.07
CA PRO A 502 10.08 -9.99 17.80
C PRO A 502 9.48 -10.83 16.67
N TRP A 503 9.45 -10.24 15.46
CA TRP A 503 8.91 -10.89 14.26
C TRP A 503 9.91 -11.09 13.14
N ILE A 504 11.12 -10.50 13.24
CA ILE A 504 12.10 -10.50 12.16
C ILE A 504 12.53 -11.91 11.74
N ASP A 505 12.55 -12.86 12.67
CA ASP A 505 12.94 -14.25 12.42
C ASP A 505 11.81 -15.12 11.84
N ARG A 506 10.61 -14.56 11.66
CA ARG A 506 9.50 -15.26 11.03
C ARG A 506 9.62 -15.15 9.50
N LEU A 507 10.34 -16.11 8.94
CA LEU A 507 10.56 -16.19 7.50
C LEU A 507 9.36 -16.82 6.78
N PRO A 508 9.01 -16.35 5.59
CA PRO A 508 7.96 -16.97 4.78
C PRO A 508 8.41 -18.33 4.22
N THR A 509 7.44 -19.22 4.03
CA THR A 509 7.67 -20.61 3.60
C THR A 509 7.38 -20.84 2.12
N PHE A 510 6.86 -19.86 1.40
CA PHE A 510 6.41 -19.97 0.01
C PHE A 510 5.49 -21.17 -0.20
N LYS A 511 4.54 -21.37 0.72
CA LYS A 511 3.57 -22.46 0.63
C LYS A 511 2.90 -22.43 -0.75
N PRO A 512 2.94 -23.54 -1.51
CA PRO A 512 2.39 -23.58 -2.86
C PRO A 512 0.89 -23.24 -2.92
N ALA A 513 0.47 -22.73 -4.08
CA ALA A 513 -0.93 -22.37 -4.36
C ALA A 513 -1.84 -23.58 -4.48
#